data_8e52d7aebbfbfbb42e2f8e6cf8c08486
#
_entry.id   8e52d7aebbfbfbb42e2f8e6cf8c08486
#
_cell.length_a   1.000
_cell.length_b   1.000
_cell.length_c   1.000
_cell.angle_alpha   90.00
_cell.angle_beta   90.00
_cell.angle_gamma   90.00
#
_symmetry.space_group_name_H-M   'P 1'
#
loop_
_entity.id
_entity.type
_entity.pdbx_description
1 polymer ?
#
loop_
_entity_poly.entity_id
_entity_poly.type
_entity_poly.pdbx_seq_one_letter_code
_entity_poly.pdbx_strand_id
1 'polypeptide(L)'
;MRLNPSAAREPYQTTSLTGTPHVAKRICGIKEGSTLFKNVCIALILVSTLALASPQSDSLKKSYRFERDQWIYVHLEGTPSEIGYQHGYLLAPEILDAFNAVQLRDTHVTRRGWAFFRQTAREILWPHIDAEYQQELQGITNGLNAHGVKLDLYDVVALNAFEEVPDYYVPLLDKKQARADAPRLVSPGNCSAFVATGSYTKDHQIVIAHNNWTSILSGARWRIVFDVVPARGHHFIMDGFPGVIASDDDFGVNDAGLMITETTISGFKGFDTNGKPEFMRARKAMQYANSIDEYVQIMLDGNNGGYANDWLLADRKTGEIAQFELGLKHWKVWRTLDGYFVGSNWARDPQVLKDETDFDSNDMSSSPNARRVRWEELMAQYKGRIDVKLAEQFLGDHFDTFEKKEDANERTLCGHVENSPRGVPVWEDPPYSPSGAVQGKATDSSLAASMSFYARRGHPCGTDFVAADFLDKHPEFDWQKPALSDMKAGPWSLFKPADKQ
;
A
#
# COMPACT_ATOMS: atom_id res chain seq x y z
N MET A 1 13.95 -51.55 -29.51
CA MET A 1 15.13 -51.19 -30.31
C MET A 1 16.01 -50.34 -29.42
N ARG A 2 17.19 -50.88 -29.09
CA ARG A 2 18.24 -50.15 -28.32
C ARG A 2 18.97 -49.25 -29.27
N LEU A 3 19.36 -48.04 -28.82
CA LEU A 3 20.61 -47.41 -29.17
C LEU A 3 21.02 -46.45 -28.05
N ASN A 4 22.27 -46.58 -27.73
CA ASN A 4 23.00 -46.12 -26.55
C ASN A 4 23.77 -44.81 -26.85
N PRO A 5 24.30 -44.11 -25.84
CA PRO A 5 24.78 -42.75 -25.87
C PRO A 5 26.29 -42.61 -26.07
N SER A 6 26.76 -41.46 -26.48
CA SER A 6 28.01 -40.85 -26.03
C SER A 6 28.37 -39.67 -26.92
N ALA A 7 28.52 -38.49 -26.29
CA ALA A 7 29.49 -37.51 -26.76
C ALA A 7 29.95 -36.71 -25.53
N ALA A 8 31.24 -36.73 -25.29
CA ALA A 8 31.94 -36.22 -24.17
C ALA A 8 31.96 -34.67 -24.14
N ARG A 9 31.94 -34.12 -22.94
CA ARG A 9 32.25 -32.71 -22.67
C ARG A 9 33.78 -32.53 -22.57
N GLU A 10 34.35 -31.65 -23.35
CA GLU A 10 35.68 -31.11 -23.12
C GLU A 10 35.60 -29.91 -22.16
N PRO A 11 36.63 -29.70 -21.29
CA PRO A 11 36.63 -28.62 -20.32
C PRO A 11 37.23 -27.32 -20.92
N TYR A 12 36.51 -26.20 -20.73
CA TYR A 12 37.04 -24.88 -21.03
C TYR A 12 38.20 -24.55 -20.08
N GLN A 13 39.35 -24.29 -20.65
CA GLN A 13 40.54 -23.77 -19.98
C GLN A 13 40.35 -22.27 -19.71
N THR A 14 40.53 -21.88 -18.46
CA THR A 14 40.69 -20.50 -18.02
C THR A 14 42.12 -20.04 -18.33
N THR A 15 42.27 -19.12 -19.28
CA THR A 15 43.52 -18.40 -19.47
C THR A 15 43.52 -17.10 -18.66
N SER A 16 44.36 -17.06 -17.66
CA SER A 16 44.73 -15.86 -16.92
C SER A 16 45.63 -14.97 -17.78
N LEU A 17 45.14 -13.76 -18.11
CA LEU A 17 45.99 -12.72 -18.72
C LEU A 17 46.48 -11.77 -17.64
N THR A 18 47.69 -12.04 -17.17
CA THR A 18 48.54 -11.06 -16.49
C THR A 18 49.26 -10.24 -17.56
N GLY A 19 48.76 -9.06 -17.85
CA GLY A 19 49.40 -8.11 -18.77
C GLY A 19 49.94 -6.92 -17.99
N THR A 20 51.26 -6.83 -17.98
CA THR A 20 52.06 -5.70 -17.47
C THR A 20 51.85 -4.40 -18.21
N PRO A 21 52.06 -3.24 -17.58
CA PRO A 21 51.66 -1.93 -18.13
C PRO A 21 52.72 -1.37 -19.14
N HIS A 22 52.51 -1.59 -20.40
CA HIS A 22 53.37 -1.04 -21.45
C HIS A 22 52.65 -0.21 -22.54
N VAL A 23 51.47 0.31 -22.30
CA VAL A 23 50.71 1.11 -23.29
C VAL A 23 50.70 2.61 -22.98
N ALA A 24 51.26 3.07 -21.87
CA ALA A 24 51.20 4.49 -21.48
C ALA A 24 52.36 5.37 -22.03
N LYS A 25 53.23 4.88 -22.91
CA LYS A 25 54.43 5.62 -23.38
C LYS A 25 54.32 6.22 -24.80
N ARG A 26 53.17 6.28 -25.43
CA ARG A 26 53.09 6.75 -26.83
C ARG A 26 52.22 8.00 -27.11
N ILE A 27 51.77 8.73 -26.08
CA ILE A 27 50.92 9.93 -26.30
C ILE A 27 51.52 11.23 -25.74
N CYS A 28 52.69 11.22 -25.12
CA CYS A 28 53.34 12.46 -24.70
C CYS A 28 54.82 12.50 -25.09
N GLY A 29 55.09 13.00 -26.29
CA GLY A 29 56.47 13.28 -26.76
C GLY A 29 56.98 14.61 -26.19
N ILE A 30 57.30 14.69 -24.89
CA ILE A 30 57.92 15.88 -24.28
C ILE A 30 59.04 15.41 -23.37
N LYS A 31 60.24 16.00 -23.64
CA LYS A 31 61.49 15.70 -22.91
C LYS A 31 61.38 16.05 -21.41
N GLU A 32 61.92 15.18 -20.57
CA GLU A 32 62.10 15.39 -19.12
C GLU A 32 62.87 16.68 -18.84
N GLY A 33 62.29 17.56 -18.03
CA GLY A 33 63.02 18.72 -17.52
C GLY A 33 62.21 19.93 -17.10
N SER A 34 61.28 19.81 -16.16
CA SER A 34 60.98 20.92 -15.25
C SER A 34 60.08 20.46 -14.08
N THR A 35 60.48 20.83 -12.89
CA THR A 35 59.81 20.54 -11.60
C THR A 35 58.37 21.14 -11.56
N LEU A 36 58.07 22.09 -12.43
CA LEU A 36 56.75 22.76 -12.48
C LEU A 36 55.67 21.83 -13.08
N PHE A 37 56.03 20.93 -13.98
CA PHE A 37 55.08 20.02 -14.66
C PHE A 37 54.65 18.84 -13.77
N LYS A 38 55.52 18.41 -12.83
CA LYS A 38 55.11 17.37 -11.88
C LYS A 38 54.03 17.82 -10.90
N ASN A 39 54.02 19.08 -10.50
CA ASN A 39 53.04 19.62 -9.57
C ASN A 39 51.66 19.90 -10.29
N VAL A 40 51.65 20.20 -11.58
CA VAL A 40 50.39 20.40 -12.34
C VAL A 40 49.71 19.07 -12.64
N CYS A 41 50.48 18.00 -12.96
CA CYS A 41 49.87 16.67 -13.16
C CYS A 41 49.35 16.05 -11.87
N ILE A 42 50.02 16.28 -10.72
CA ILE A 42 49.56 15.84 -9.42
C ILE A 42 48.32 16.63 -8.97
N ALA A 43 48.23 17.93 -9.26
CA ALA A 43 47.06 18.76 -8.99
C ALA A 43 45.84 18.35 -9.85
N LEU A 44 46.04 17.97 -11.12
CA LEU A 44 44.98 17.49 -12.01
C LEU A 44 44.50 16.08 -11.63
N ILE A 45 45.32 15.22 -11.07
CA ILE A 45 44.94 13.88 -10.57
C ILE A 45 44.24 13.99 -9.20
N LEU A 46 44.61 14.97 -8.38
CA LEU A 46 43.92 15.23 -7.08
C LEU A 46 42.56 15.92 -7.21
N VAL A 47 42.31 16.65 -8.31
CA VAL A 47 40.99 17.26 -8.58
C VAL A 47 39.99 16.26 -9.17
N SER A 48 40.46 15.13 -9.72
CA SER A 48 39.54 14.10 -10.31
C SER A 48 39.03 13.06 -9.29
N THR A 49 39.34 13.19 -7.98
CA THR A 49 38.82 12.28 -6.93
C THR A 49 37.92 12.97 -5.90
N LEU A 50 37.57 14.22 -6.09
CA LEU A 50 36.34 14.75 -5.48
C LEU A 50 35.17 14.14 -6.28
N ALA A 51 34.74 12.94 -5.91
CA ALA A 51 33.42 12.45 -6.26
C ALA A 51 32.45 13.51 -5.74
N LEU A 52 31.95 14.35 -6.63
CA LEU A 52 30.82 15.22 -6.36
C LEU A 52 29.71 14.26 -5.91
N ALA A 53 29.46 14.19 -4.60
CA ALA A 53 28.29 13.54 -4.07
C ALA A 53 27.10 14.12 -4.87
N SER A 54 26.32 13.27 -5.52
CA SER A 54 25.17 13.77 -6.25
C SER A 54 24.24 14.44 -5.22
N PRO A 55 23.55 15.52 -5.56
CA PRO A 55 22.57 16.15 -4.64
C PRO A 55 21.61 15.13 -4.03
N GLN A 56 21.31 14.03 -4.74
CA GLN A 56 20.45 12.94 -4.29
C GLN A 56 21.09 12.09 -3.17
N SER A 57 22.40 11.84 -3.19
CA SER A 57 23.06 11.11 -2.10
C SER A 57 23.16 11.93 -0.81
N ASP A 58 23.15 13.26 -0.91
CA ASP A 58 23.13 14.13 0.27
C ASP A 58 21.76 14.15 0.94
N SER A 59 20.68 13.88 0.21
CA SER A 59 19.32 13.81 0.77
C SER A 59 19.16 12.67 1.78
N LEU A 60 19.91 11.58 1.67
CA LEU A 60 19.90 10.45 2.62
C LEU A 60 20.29 10.85 4.04
N LYS A 61 20.99 11.98 4.22
CA LYS A 61 21.33 12.49 5.56
C LYS A 61 20.12 12.98 6.36
N LYS A 62 19.01 13.25 5.68
CA LYS A 62 17.74 13.69 6.29
C LYS A 62 16.79 12.55 6.56
N SER A 63 17.10 11.34 6.09
CA SER A 63 16.23 10.20 6.19
C SER A 63 16.85 9.08 7.01
N TYR A 64 16.02 8.22 7.58
CA TYR A 64 16.47 7.06 8.34
C TYR A 64 15.37 5.99 8.38
N ARG A 65 15.76 4.76 8.72
CA ARG A 65 14.83 3.65 8.99
C ARG A 65 15.27 2.89 10.24
N PHE A 66 14.29 2.28 10.90
CA PHE A 66 14.51 1.28 11.94
C PHE A 66 13.36 0.27 11.97
N GLU A 67 13.58 -0.86 12.62
CA GLU A 67 12.54 -1.86 12.82
C GLU A 67 12.04 -1.83 14.27
N ARG A 68 10.70 -1.95 14.43
CA ARG A 68 10.03 -2.09 15.72
C ARG A 68 8.85 -3.06 15.59
N ASP A 69 8.84 -4.11 16.40
CA ASP A 69 7.70 -5.04 16.50
C ASP A 69 7.23 -5.55 15.12
N GLN A 70 8.20 -5.89 14.25
CA GLN A 70 8.03 -6.35 12.87
C GLN A 70 7.57 -5.28 11.86
N TRP A 71 7.36 -4.04 12.27
CA TRP A 71 7.17 -2.89 11.39
C TRP A 71 8.51 -2.26 11.01
N ILE A 72 8.56 -1.70 9.83
CA ILE A 72 9.68 -0.87 9.36
C ILE A 72 9.21 0.58 9.40
N TYR A 73 9.77 1.35 10.30
CA TYR A 73 9.57 2.80 10.34
C TYR A 73 10.56 3.48 9.41
N VAL A 74 10.06 4.41 8.60
CA VAL A 74 10.87 5.16 7.63
C VAL A 74 10.54 6.64 7.72
N HIS A 75 11.55 7.44 8.03
CA HIS A 75 11.47 8.90 7.97
C HIS A 75 11.99 9.41 6.64
N LEU A 76 11.19 10.23 5.95
CA LEU A 76 11.49 10.83 4.66
C LEU A 76 11.29 12.35 4.74
N GLU A 77 12.28 13.14 4.27
CA GLU A 77 12.23 14.59 4.35
C GLU A 77 12.79 15.26 3.10
N GLY A 78 12.05 16.20 2.50
CA GLY A 78 12.56 17.06 1.42
C GLY A 78 11.58 17.32 0.30
N THR A 79 12.15 17.61 -0.88
CA THR A 79 11.43 17.77 -2.14
C THR A 79 10.88 16.41 -2.62
N PRO A 80 9.90 16.38 -3.53
CA PRO A 80 9.36 15.12 -4.05
C PRO A 80 10.45 14.17 -4.58
N SER A 81 11.41 14.70 -5.35
CA SER A 81 12.54 13.88 -5.85
C SER A 81 13.43 13.34 -4.73
N GLU A 82 13.64 14.11 -3.64
CA GLU A 82 14.43 13.66 -2.49
C GLU A 82 13.68 12.59 -1.70
N ILE A 83 12.40 12.81 -1.38
CA ILE A 83 11.53 11.85 -0.71
C ILE A 83 11.50 10.53 -1.49
N GLY A 84 11.24 10.61 -2.79
CA GLY A 84 11.24 9.42 -3.65
C GLY A 84 12.59 8.69 -3.64
N TYR A 85 13.70 9.43 -3.76
CA TYR A 85 15.03 8.82 -3.72
C TYR A 85 15.32 8.10 -2.41
N GLN A 86 14.98 8.74 -1.28
CA GLN A 86 15.11 8.17 0.05
C GLN A 86 14.26 6.90 0.19
N HIS A 87 13.00 6.95 -0.24
CA HIS A 87 12.07 5.81 -0.24
C HIS A 87 12.65 4.63 -1.02
N GLY A 88 13.02 4.86 -2.29
CA GLY A 88 13.56 3.82 -3.16
C GLY A 88 14.90 3.26 -2.67
N TYR A 89 15.76 4.07 -2.05
CA TYR A 89 17.05 3.63 -1.54
C TYR A 89 16.91 2.86 -0.22
N LEU A 90 16.16 3.40 0.75
CA LEU A 90 16.05 2.82 2.08
C LEU A 90 15.21 1.53 2.11
N LEU A 91 14.27 1.38 1.20
CA LEU A 91 13.38 0.21 1.12
C LEU A 91 13.63 -0.67 -0.11
N ALA A 92 14.79 -0.55 -0.78
CA ALA A 92 15.05 -1.26 -2.03
C ALA A 92 14.82 -2.78 -1.96
N PRO A 93 15.26 -3.51 -0.91
CA PRO A 93 14.98 -4.94 -0.78
C PRO A 93 13.49 -5.24 -0.62
N GLU A 94 12.79 -4.47 0.20
CA GLU A 94 11.36 -4.62 0.45
C GLU A 94 10.54 -4.31 -0.79
N ILE A 95 10.91 -3.28 -1.55
CA ILE A 95 10.25 -2.91 -2.81
C ILE A 95 10.42 -4.01 -3.85
N LEU A 96 11.61 -4.60 -3.96
CA LEU A 96 11.83 -5.71 -4.89
C LEU A 96 11.01 -6.94 -4.52
N ASP A 97 10.92 -7.28 -3.23
CA ASP A 97 10.10 -8.39 -2.75
C ASP A 97 8.60 -8.14 -2.97
N ALA A 98 8.12 -6.93 -2.66
CA ALA A 98 6.75 -6.52 -2.90
C ALA A 98 6.39 -6.53 -4.40
N PHE A 99 7.27 -5.99 -5.24
CA PHE A 99 7.15 -6.02 -6.69
C PHE A 99 7.00 -7.44 -7.24
N ASN A 100 7.85 -8.37 -6.78
CA ASN A 100 7.79 -9.76 -7.22
C ASN A 100 6.46 -10.44 -6.82
N ALA A 101 5.95 -10.15 -5.62
CA ALA A 101 4.69 -10.69 -5.14
C ALA A 101 3.49 -10.12 -5.93
N VAL A 102 3.45 -8.80 -6.16
CA VAL A 102 2.43 -8.13 -6.97
C VAL A 102 2.48 -8.63 -8.41
N GLN A 103 3.66 -8.71 -9.02
CA GLN A 103 3.81 -9.23 -10.38
C GLN A 103 3.28 -10.67 -10.49
N LEU A 104 3.60 -11.54 -9.51
CA LEU A 104 3.09 -12.91 -9.46
C LEU A 104 1.56 -12.93 -9.37
N ARG A 105 0.97 -12.16 -8.44
CA ARG A 105 -0.48 -12.06 -8.23
C ARG A 105 -1.17 -11.59 -9.51
N ASP A 106 -0.79 -10.42 -10.00
CA ASP A 106 -1.49 -9.75 -11.08
C ASP A 106 -1.42 -10.53 -12.40
N THR A 107 -0.24 -11.11 -12.71
CA THR A 107 -0.11 -11.94 -13.90
C THR A 107 -0.89 -13.24 -13.79
N HIS A 108 -0.96 -13.85 -12.60
CA HIS A 108 -1.75 -15.06 -12.38
C HIS A 108 -3.25 -14.77 -12.47
N VAL A 109 -3.72 -13.77 -11.75
CA VAL A 109 -5.15 -13.46 -11.60
C VAL A 109 -5.73 -12.93 -12.92
N THR A 110 -5.06 -11.98 -13.58
CA THR A 110 -5.57 -11.34 -14.79
C THR A 110 -5.29 -12.12 -16.08
N ARG A 111 -4.41 -13.12 -16.03
CA ARG A 111 -3.88 -13.82 -17.21
C ARG A 111 -3.23 -12.87 -18.22
N ARG A 112 -2.66 -11.78 -17.75
CA ARG A 112 -1.94 -10.77 -18.54
C ARG A 112 -0.48 -10.72 -18.11
N GLY A 113 0.44 -10.66 -19.10
CA GLY A 113 1.88 -10.52 -18.79
C GLY A 113 2.19 -9.15 -18.20
N TRP A 114 3.28 -9.04 -17.43
CA TRP A 114 3.67 -7.78 -16.79
C TRP A 114 3.89 -6.62 -17.76
N ALA A 115 4.23 -6.90 -19.01
CA ALA A 115 4.33 -5.88 -20.08
C ALA A 115 3.02 -5.10 -20.29
N PHE A 116 1.85 -5.74 -20.04
CA PHE A 116 0.56 -5.06 -20.09
C PHE A 116 0.43 -4.00 -18.99
N PHE A 117 0.82 -4.32 -17.77
CA PHE A 117 0.76 -3.37 -16.62
C PHE A 117 1.70 -2.19 -16.84
N ARG A 118 2.90 -2.44 -17.33
CA ARG A 118 3.86 -1.38 -17.70
C ARG A 118 3.35 -0.48 -18.83
N GLN A 119 2.70 -1.05 -19.82
CA GLN A 119 2.08 -0.28 -20.91
C GLN A 119 0.93 0.57 -20.37
N THR A 120 0.06 0.01 -19.52
CA THR A 120 -1.03 0.73 -18.86
C THR A 120 -0.47 1.87 -17.99
N ALA A 121 0.56 1.61 -17.21
CA ALA A 121 1.24 2.63 -16.40
C ALA A 121 1.72 3.80 -17.25
N ARG A 122 2.34 3.52 -18.43
CA ARG A 122 2.88 4.53 -19.32
C ARG A 122 1.80 5.32 -20.06
N GLU A 123 0.76 4.65 -20.56
CA GLU A 123 -0.17 5.23 -21.53
C GLU A 123 -1.46 5.74 -20.88
N ILE A 124 -1.89 5.15 -19.76
CA ILE A 124 -3.14 5.45 -19.10
C ILE A 124 -2.92 6.24 -17.80
N LEU A 125 -1.92 5.86 -16.97
CA LEU A 125 -1.76 6.46 -15.65
C LEU A 125 -0.81 7.65 -15.67
N TRP A 126 0.40 7.49 -16.22
CA TRP A 126 1.45 8.50 -16.17
C TRP A 126 1.05 9.88 -16.69
N PRO A 127 0.29 10.03 -17.79
CA PRO A 127 -0.12 11.33 -18.29
C PRO A 127 -1.03 12.11 -17.31
N HIS A 128 -1.67 11.43 -16.38
CA HIS A 128 -2.65 11.99 -15.44
C HIS A 128 -2.11 12.14 -14.01
N ILE A 129 -0.84 11.79 -13.76
CA ILE A 129 -0.17 12.02 -12.47
C ILE A 129 0.34 13.45 -12.42
N ASP A 130 0.03 14.20 -11.36
CA ASP A 130 0.53 15.56 -11.15
C ASP A 130 2.06 15.57 -11.10
N ALA A 131 2.70 16.62 -11.66
CA ALA A 131 4.16 16.69 -11.85
C ALA A 131 4.97 16.49 -10.55
N GLU A 132 4.42 16.86 -9.40
CA GLU A 132 5.03 16.64 -8.10
C GLU A 132 5.22 15.14 -7.81
N TYR A 133 4.19 14.35 -8.03
CA TYR A 133 4.24 12.89 -7.78
C TYR A 133 4.96 12.13 -8.90
N GLN A 134 4.98 12.68 -10.11
CA GLN A 134 5.89 12.17 -11.15
C GLN A 134 7.37 12.28 -10.71
N GLN A 135 7.74 13.38 -10.05
CA GLN A 135 9.08 13.57 -9.49
C GLN A 135 9.36 12.60 -8.33
N GLU A 136 8.39 12.34 -7.47
CA GLU A 136 8.52 11.39 -6.37
C GLU A 136 8.72 9.95 -6.89
N LEU A 137 7.90 9.51 -7.84
CA LEU A 137 8.00 8.17 -8.48
C LEU A 137 9.33 8.00 -9.26
N GLN A 138 9.78 9.03 -9.97
CA GLN A 138 11.10 9.02 -10.59
C GLN A 138 12.22 8.98 -9.54
N GLY A 139 12.01 9.65 -8.40
CA GLY A 139 12.92 9.59 -7.26
C GLY A 139 13.05 8.16 -6.72
N ILE A 140 11.93 7.44 -6.51
CA ILE A 140 11.92 6.03 -6.10
C ILE A 140 12.74 5.18 -7.06
N THR A 141 12.50 5.33 -8.36
CA THR A 141 13.26 4.62 -9.41
C THR A 141 14.77 4.90 -9.29
N ASN A 142 15.14 6.15 -9.09
CA ASN A 142 16.55 6.55 -8.95
C ASN A 142 17.19 5.96 -7.68
N GLY A 143 16.46 5.95 -6.57
CA GLY A 143 16.91 5.35 -5.30
C GLY A 143 17.12 3.85 -5.42
N LEU A 144 16.17 3.13 -6.02
CA LEU A 144 16.27 1.70 -6.32
C LEU A 144 17.52 1.38 -7.15
N ASN A 145 17.72 2.12 -8.25
CA ASN A 145 18.86 1.93 -9.11
C ASN A 145 20.20 2.23 -8.41
N ALA A 146 20.24 3.25 -7.56
CA ALA A 146 21.42 3.58 -6.76
C ALA A 146 21.75 2.50 -5.72
N HIS A 147 20.73 1.81 -5.19
CA HIS A 147 20.89 0.66 -4.30
C HIS A 147 21.25 -0.64 -5.06
N GLY A 148 21.11 -0.66 -6.40
CA GLY A 148 21.42 -1.80 -7.26
C GLY A 148 20.20 -2.62 -7.72
N VAL A 149 18.99 -2.24 -7.32
CA VAL A 149 17.73 -2.85 -7.79
C VAL A 149 17.32 -2.21 -9.11
N LYS A 150 17.16 -3.03 -10.14
CA LYS A 150 16.90 -2.55 -11.51
C LYS A 150 15.41 -2.69 -11.85
N LEU A 151 14.62 -1.77 -11.32
CA LEU A 151 13.27 -1.50 -11.78
C LEU A 151 13.28 -0.16 -12.51
N ASP A 152 12.45 -0.02 -13.53
CA ASP A 152 12.31 1.27 -14.21
C ASP A 152 11.07 2.03 -13.73
N LEU A 153 10.90 3.25 -14.23
CA LEU A 153 9.80 4.12 -13.82
C LEU A 153 8.42 3.46 -13.98
N TYR A 154 8.20 2.74 -15.07
CA TYR A 154 6.87 2.15 -15.33
C TYR A 154 6.62 0.88 -14.54
N ASP A 155 7.67 0.23 -14.01
CA ASP A 155 7.52 -0.81 -12.99
C ASP A 155 7.04 -0.19 -11.67
N VAL A 156 7.61 0.95 -11.28
CA VAL A 156 7.22 1.68 -10.06
C VAL A 156 5.81 2.25 -10.17
N VAL A 157 5.45 2.85 -11.31
CA VAL A 157 4.08 3.37 -11.55
C VAL A 157 3.06 2.23 -11.55
N ALA A 158 3.37 1.08 -12.17
CA ALA A 158 2.48 -0.07 -12.16
C ALA A 158 2.31 -0.65 -10.74
N LEU A 159 3.38 -0.65 -9.95
CA LEU A 159 3.33 -1.05 -8.54
C LEU A 159 2.43 -0.12 -7.72
N ASN A 160 2.43 1.19 -7.99
CA ASN A 160 1.55 2.15 -7.31
C ASN A 160 0.07 2.01 -7.69
N ALA A 161 -0.24 1.31 -8.77
CA ALA A 161 -1.61 1.10 -9.23
C ALA A 161 -2.03 -0.39 -9.15
N PHE A 162 -1.44 -1.15 -8.21
CA PHE A 162 -1.65 -2.59 -8.09
C PHE A 162 -3.06 -2.95 -7.60
N GLU A 163 -3.79 -2.00 -7.04
CA GLU A 163 -5.21 -2.13 -6.72
C GLU A 163 -6.09 -1.62 -7.88
N GLU A 164 -5.70 -0.52 -8.55
CA GLU A 164 -6.55 0.10 -9.58
C GLU A 164 -6.58 -0.68 -10.91
N VAL A 165 -5.41 -1.13 -11.40
CA VAL A 165 -5.34 -1.71 -12.74
C VAL A 165 -5.94 -3.10 -12.82
N PRO A 166 -5.60 -4.07 -11.97
CA PRO A 166 -6.16 -5.41 -12.07
C PRO A 166 -7.66 -5.43 -11.81
N ASP A 167 -8.14 -4.63 -10.87
CA ASP A 167 -9.48 -4.79 -10.31
C ASP A 167 -10.53 -3.83 -10.89
N TYR A 168 -10.09 -2.76 -11.58
CA TYR A 168 -10.99 -1.78 -12.20
C TYR A 168 -10.76 -1.63 -13.71
N TYR A 169 -9.52 -1.45 -14.14
CA TYR A 169 -9.22 -1.26 -15.56
C TYR A 169 -9.31 -2.57 -16.37
N VAL A 170 -8.78 -3.67 -15.86
CA VAL A 170 -8.83 -4.97 -16.54
C VAL A 170 -10.27 -5.45 -16.74
N PRO A 171 -11.18 -5.44 -15.76
CA PRO A 171 -12.60 -5.77 -15.96
C PRO A 171 -13.28 -4.89 -17.00
N LEU A 172 -12.97 -3.59 -17.03
CA LEU A 172 -13.50 -2.70 -18.06
C LEU A 172 -13.07 -3.13 -19.47
N LEU A 173 -11.80 -3.53 -19.65
CA LEU A 173 -11.28 -4.02 -20.94
C LEU A 173 -11.89 -5.35 -21.33
N ASP A 174 -11.98 -6.31 -20.39
CA ASP A 174 -12.53 -7.63 -20.65
C ASP A 174 -14.00 -7.55 -21.05
N LYS A 175 -14.76 -6.68 -20.40
CA LYS A 175 -16.14 -6.38 -20.81
C LYS A 175 -16.23 -5.78 -22.21
N LYS A 176 -15.33 -4.82 -22.55
CA LYS A 176 -15.29 -4.20 -23.89
C LYS A 176 -14.89 -5.20 -24.97
N GLN A 177 -14.03 -6.16 -24.65
CA GLN A 177 -13.54 -7.18 -25.60
C GLN A 177 -14.43 -8.43 -25.64
N ALA A 178 -15.51 -8.49 -24.85
CA ALA A 178 -16.40 -9.66 -24.72
C ALA A 178 -15.64 -10.98 -24.47
N ARG A 179 -14.60 -10.95 -23.67
CA ARG A 179 -13.79 -12.12 -23.33
C ARG A 179 -14.59 -13.06 -22.44
N ALA A 180 -15.06 -14.18 -23.03
CA ALA A 180 -15.80 -15.22 -22.30
C ALA A 180 -14.93 -16.03 -21.32
N ASP A 181 -13.62 -16.00 -21.50
CA ASP A 181 -12.61 -16.68 -20.70
C ASP A 181 -11.90 -15.72 -19.72
N ALA A 182 -12.40 -14.48 -19.58
CA ALA A 182 -11.83 -13.56 -18.61
C ALA A 182 -11.94 -14.19 -17.21
N PRO A 183 -10.84 -14.33 -16.50
CA PRO A 183 -10.90 -14.77 -15.11
C PRO A 183 -11.71 -13.74 -14.33
N ARG A 184 -12.52 -14.22 -13.42
CA ARG A 184 -13.13 -13.36 -12.43
C ARG A 184 -12.03 -12.92 -11.49
N LEU A 185 -11.92 -11.63 -11.30
CA LEU A 185 -10.84 -11.06 -10.52
C LEU A 185 -11.22 -11.07 -9.05
N VAL A 186 -10.28 -11.48 -8.22
CA VAL A 186 -10.36 -11.30 -6.78
C VAL A 186 -10.40 -9.79 -6.53
N SER A 187 -11.45 -9.29 -5.91
CA SER A 187 -11.54 -7.86 -5.56
C SER A 187 -10.40 -7.47 -4.63
N PRO A 188 -9.79 -6.30 -4.84
CA PRO A 188 -8.76 -5.81 -3.96
C PRO A 188 -9.33 -5.44 -2.60
N GLY A 189 -8.43 -5.33 -1.64
CA GLY A 189 -8.56 -4.73 -0.33
C GLY A 189 -9.98 -4.67 0.25
N ASN A 190 -10.25 -5.48 1.25
CA ASN A 190 -11.56 -5.56 1.89
C ASN A 190 -11.37 -5.20 3.35
N CYS A 191 -11.74 -4.01 3.74
CA CYS A 191 -11.41 -3.43 5.02
C CYS A 191 -12.57 -3.47 6.01
N SER A 192 -12.28 -3.33 7.29
CA SER A 192 -13.26 -3.07 8.33
C SER A 192 -12.82 -1.88 9.15
N ALA A 193 -13.66 -0.85 9.25
CA ALA A 193 -13.29 0.39 9.91
C ALA A 193 -14.46 1.01 10.68
N PHE A 194 -14.14 1.88 11.61
CA PHE A 194 -15.08 2.80 12.20
C PHE A 194 -14.44 4.14 12.56
N VAL A 195 -15.27 5.17 12.64
CA VAL A 195 -14.96 6.44 13.30
C VAL A 195 -16.12 6.83 14.19
N ALA A 196 -15.84 7.24 15.41
CA ALA A 196 -16.84 7.63 16.40
C ALA A 196 -16.42 8.88 17.16
N THR A 197 -17.42 9.68 17.63
CA THR A 197 -17.19 10.91 18.40
C THR A 197 -18.36 11.20 19.37
N GLY A 198 -18.18 12.18 20.22
CA GLY A 198 -19.23 12.69 21.08
C GLY A 198 -19.74 11.66 22.09
N SER A 199 -21.05 11.46 22.18
CA SER A 199 -21.67 10.57 23.15
C SER A 199 -21.35 9.08 22.99
N TYR A 200 -20.68 8.69 21.92
CA TYR A 200 -20.29 7.30 21.66
C TYR A 200 -18.95 6.93 22.30
N THR A 201 -18.07 7.90 22.41
CA THR A 201 -16.70 7.69 22.87
C THR A 201 -16.50 8.10 24.31
N LYS A 202 -15.47 7.54 24.93
CA LYS A 202 -15.00 7.97 26.24
C LYS A 202 -14.40 9.38 26.12
N ASP A 203 -14.77 10.24 27.07
CA ASP A 203 -14.28 11.63 27.13
C ASP A 203 -14.61 12.49 25.88
N HIS A 204 -15.61 12.06 25.07
CA HIS A 204 -16.07 12.72 23.84
C HIS A 204 -14.98 12.94 22.78
N GLN A 205 -13.89 12.19 22.85
CA GLN A 205 -12.82 12.28 21.84
C GLN A 205 -13.20 11.50 20.58
N ILE A 206 -12.64 11.91 19.43
CA ILE A 206 -12.74 11.09 18.23
C ILE A 206 -11.88 9.84 18.42
N VAL A 207 -12.43 8.68 18.02
CA VAL A 207 -11.71 7.40 17.91
C VAL A 207 -11.92 6.87 16.50
N ILE A 208 -10.82 6.52 15.81
CA ILE A 208 -10.85 5.93 14.46
C ILE A 208 -9.99 4.67 14.46
N ALA A 209 -10.48 3.61 13.79
CA ALA A 209 -9.77 2.35 13.71
C ALA A 209 -10.07 1.60 12.41
N HIS A 210 -9.11 0.77 12.00
CA HIS A 210 -9.13 0.11 10.71
C HIS A 210 -8.43 -1.25 10.75
N ASN A 211 -9.02 -2.24 10.09
CA ASN A 211 -8.39 -3.49 9.67
C ASN A 211 -8.17 -3.46 8.17
N ASN A 212 -6.93 -3.55 7.73
CA ASN A 212 -6.62 -3.81 6.34
C ASN A 212 -6.87 -5.28 6.03
N TRP A 213 -7.74 -5.53 5.06
CA TRP A 213 -7.99 -6.88 4.53
C TRP A 213 -7.46 -6.97 3.11
N THR A 214 -6.59 -7.92 2.90
CA THR A 214 -6.05 -8.21 1.56
C THR A 214 -5.55 -9.66 1.50
N SER A 215 -5.06 -10.07 0.34
CA SER A 215 -4.30 -11.32 0.20
C SER A 215 -3.11 -11.34 1.15
N ILE A 216 -2.88 -12.45 1.85
CA ILE A 216 -1.69 -12.61 2.71
C ILE A 216 -0.39 -12.51 1.88
N LEU A 217 -0.45 -12.86 0.59
CA LEU A 217 0.66 -12.68 -0.35
C LEU A 217 1.15 -11.22 -0.39
N SER A 218 0.24 -10.25 -0.45
CA SER A 218 0.56 -8.82 -0.38
C SER A 218 0.65 -8.34 1.07
N GLY A 219 -0.29 -8.71 1.92
CA GLY A 219 -0.45 -8.24 3.29
C GLY A 219 0.72 -8.52 4.21
N ALA A 220 1.43 -9.65 4.02
CA ALA A 220 2.65 -9.94 4.77
C ALA A 220 3.77 -8.89 4.54
N ARG A 221 3.68 -8.10 3.45
CA ARG A 221 4.60 -7.02 3.07
C ARG A 221 4.11 -5.64 3.48
N TRP A 222 2.84 -5.51 3.82
CA TRP A 222 2.22 -4.25 4.24
C TRP A 222 2.58 -3.95 5.69
N ARG A 223 3.79 -3.48 5.91
CA ARG A 223 4.37 -3.29 7.24
C ARG A 223 5.29 -2.08 7.34
N ILE A 224 5.04 -1.07 6.52
CA ILE A 224 5.80 0.18 6.58
C ILE A 224 5.01 1.21 7.37
N VAL A 225 5.68 1.97 8.22
CA VAL A 225 5.18 3.23 8.77
C VAL A 225 6.00 4.34 8.18
N PHE A 226 5.37 5.15 7.36
CA PHE A 226 5.97 6.33 6.75
C PHE A 226 5.75 7.56 7.62
N ASP A 227 6.81 8.24 7.96
CA ASP A 227 6.86 9.56 8.59
C ASP A 227 7.44 10.53 7.55
N VAL A 228 6.59 11.36 6.95
CA VAL A 228 6.95 12.15 5.76
C VAL A 228 6.87 13.63 6.04
N VAL A 229 7.99 14.34 5.89
CA VAL A 229 8.12 15.81 6.00
C VAL A 229 8.37 16.39 4.62
N PRO A 230 7.32 16.64 3.82
CA PRO A 230 7.48 17.20 2.49
C PRO A 230 7.90 18.68 2.55
N ALA A 231 8.64 19.14 1.52
CA ALA A 231 9.02 20.55 1.39
C ALA A 231 7.82 21.50 1.24
N ARG A 232 6.65 20.96 0.89
CA ARG A 232 5.37 21.67 0.79
C ARG A 232 4.25 20.79 1.30
N GLY A 233 3.24 21.41 1.92
CA GLY A 233 2.10 20.70 2.51
C GLY A 233 2.39 20.27 3.93
N HIS A 234 1.58 19.37 4.43
CA HIS A 234 1.60 18.91 5.80
C HIS A 234 2.63 17.82 6.02
N HIS A 235 3.24 17.81 7.18
CA HIS A 235 3.88 16.64 7.76
C HIS A 235 2.78 15.60 8.06
N PHE A 236 3.00 14.36 7.72
CA PHE A 236 2.04 13.28 7.97
C PHE A 236 2.75 11.97 8.33
N ILE A 237 2.03 11.14 9.05
CA ILE A 237 2.40 9.75 9.34
C ILE A 237 1.29 8.83 8.85
N MET A 238 1.66 7.77 8.14
CA MET A 238 0.73 6.76 7.61
C MET A 238 1.38 5.38 7.62
N ASP A 239 0.58 4.34 7.60
CA ASP A 239 1.09 3.03 7.19
C ASP A 239 1.20 2.95 5.67
N GLY A 240 1.79 1.86 5.15
CA GLY A 240 1.88 1.74 3.70
C GLY A 240 2.63 0.50 3.21
N PHE A 241 2.64 0.40 1.90
CA PHE A 241 3.23 -0.70 1.13
C PHE A 241 4.57 -0.28 0.51
N PRO A 242 5.60 -1.18 0.45
CA PRO A 242 6.89 -0.82 -0.09
C PRO A 242 6.82 -0.34 -1.55
N GLY A 243 7.33 0.85 -1.83
CA GLY A 243 7.38 1.43 -3.18
C GLY A 243 6.13 2.18 -3.62
N VAL A 244 5.09 2.20 -2.80
CA VAL A 244 3.84 2.93 -3.05
C VAL A 244 3.86 4.26 -2.30
N ILE A 245 3.45 5.35 -2.95
CA ILE A 245 3.51 6.70 -2.38
C ILE A 245 2.30 7.03 -1.48
N ALA A 246 1.18 6.35 -1.67
CA ALA A 246 0.00 6.41 -0.80
C ALA A 246 0.07 5.34 0.29
N SER A 247 -0.87 5.38 1.21
CA SER A 247 -1.08 4.31 2.18
C SER A 247 -1.72 3.07 1.53
N ASP A 248 -2.57 3.29 0.54
CA ASP A 248 -3.40 2.30 -0.17
C ASP A 248 -4.53 1.66 0.67
N ASP A 249 -4.49 1.73 1.98
CA ASP A 249 -5.63 1.51 2.88
C ASP A 249 -5.99 2.80 3.63
N ASP A 250 -5.38 3.87 3.17
CA ASP A 250 -5.55 5.28 3.52
C ASP A 250 -5.59 5.56 5.02
N PHE A 251 -4.85 4.78 5.84
CA PHE A 251 -4.77 5.06 7.26
C PHE A 251 -3.61 6.01 7.56
N GLY A 252 -3.94 7.18 8.09
CA GLY A 252 -2.92 8.14 8.49
C GLY A 252 -3.44 9.36 9.22
N VAL A 253 -2.49 10.18 9.67
CA VAL A 253 -2.72 11.44 10.38
C VAL A 253 -1.79 12.51 9.84
N ASN A 254 -2.29 13.72 9.56
CA ASN A 254 -1.46 14.84 9.20
C ASN A 254 -1.40 15.91 10.30
N ASP A 255 -0.46 16.84 10.22
CA ASP A 255 -0.28 17.92 11.21
C ASP A 255 -1.37 19.00 11.15
N ALA A 256 -2.20 19.00 10.11
CA ALA A 256 -3.46 19.75 10.10
C ALA A 256 -4.48 19.18 11.10
N GLY A 257 -4.29 17.93 11.56
CA GLY A 257 -5.15 17.24 12.52
C GLY A 257 -6.25 16.41 11.88
N LEU A 258 -6.13 16.11 10.59
CA LEU A 258 -7.00 15.12 9.93
C LEU A 258 -6.55 13.71 10.28
N MET A 259 -7.50 12.84 10.57
CA MET A 259 -7.35 11.41 10.73
C MET A 259 -8.17 10.74 9.62
N ILE A 260 -7.59 9.81 8.91
CA ILE A 260 -8.11 9.30 7.65
C ILE A 260 -8.05 7.77 7.68
N THR A 261 -9.08 7.12 7.15
CA THR A 261 -9.06 5.73 6.73
C THR A 261 -10.16 5.48 5.69
N GLU A 262 -10.22 4.25 5.14
CA GLU A 262 -11.20 3.91 4.10
C GLU A 262 -11.72 2.47 4.24
N THR A 263 -12.73 2.14 3.46
CA THR A 263 -13.12 0.77 3.11
C THR A 263 -13.62 0.74 1.66
N THR A 264 -13.07 -0.16 0.87
CA THR A 264 -13.40 -0.31 -0.56
C THR A 264 -14.87 -0.67 -0.78
N ILE A 265 -15.49 -0.14 -1.83
CA ILE A 265 -16.89 -0.43 -2.19
C ILE A 265 -16.98 -1.76 -2.96
N SER A 266 -17.71 -2.75 -2.41
CA SER A 266 -17.92 -4.05 -3.04
C SER A 266 -18.71 -3.96 -4.35
N GLY A 267 -18.28 -4.78 -5.32
CA GLY A 267 -19.00 -4.93 -6.59
C GLY A 267 -18.98 -3.69 -7.46
N PHE A 268 -18.12 -2.71 -7.18
CA PHE A 268 -18.02 -1.46 -7.94
C PHE A 268 -17.60 -1.70 -9.38
N LYS A 269 -18.20 -0.93 -10.29
CA LYS A 269 -17.97 -1.02 -11.74
C LYS A 269 -17.80 0.36 -12.34
N GLY A 270 -16.60 0.72 -12.64
CA GLY A 270 -16.32 1.98 -13.33
C GLY A 270 -14.83 2.26 -13.36
N PHE A 271 -14.38 2.84 -14.46
CA PHE A 271 -13.01 3.35 -14.59
C PHE A 271 -12.95 4.35 -15.74
N ASP A 272 -12.42 5.54 -15.49
CA ASP A 272 -12.15 6.55 -16.50
C ASP A 272 -10.65 6.61 -16.82
N THR A 273 -10.29 6.23 -18.02
CA THR A 273 -8.90 6.24 -18.50
C THR A 273 -8.30 7.64 -18.64
N ASN A 274 -9.11 8.69 -18.51
CA ASN A 274 -8.66 10.09 -18.58
C ASN A 274 -8.61 10.76 -17.20
N GLY A 275 -8.98 10.03 -16.16
CA GLY A 275 -8.95 10.54 -14.78
C GLY A 275 -7.58 10.36 -14.12
N LYS A 276 -7.41 11.00 -12.97
CA LYS A 276 -6.21 10.92 -12.14
C LYS A 276 -6.25 9.65 -11.30
N PRO A 277 -5.13 8.89 -11.22
CA PRO A 277 -5.06 7.69 -10.38
C PRO A 277 -5.41 7.98 -8.92
N GLU A 278 -6.05 7.01 -8.28
CA GLU A 278 -6.47 7.14 -6.88
C GLU A 278 -5.26 7.30 -5.95
N PHE A 279 -4.24 6.45 -6.05
CA PHE A 279 -3.05 6.53 -5.22
C PHE A 279 -2.41 7.93 -5.19
N MET A 280 -2.45 8.66 -6.32
CA MET A 280 -1.94 10.02 -6.39
C MET A 280 -2.89 11.03 -5.71
N ARG A 281 -4.22 10.86 -5.84
CA ARG A 281 -5.20 11.73 -5.20
C ARG A 281 -5.20 11.55 -3.68
N ALA A 282 -5.16 10.30 -3.19
CA ALA A 282 -5.05 9.97 -1.77
C ALA A 282 -3.75 10.51 -1.16
N ARG A 283 -2.61 10.31 -1.83
CA ARG A 283 -1.32 10.90 -1.44
C ARG A 283 -1.39 12.43 -1.34
N LYS A 284 -2.04 13.07 -2.31
CA LYS A 284 -2.24 14.53 -2.34
C LYS A 284 -3.16 15.01 -1.23
N ALA A 285 -4.24 14.28 -0.98
CA ALA A 285 -5.20 14.64 0.07
C ALA A 285 -4.55 14.53 1.46
N MET A 286 -3.77 13.49 1.74
CA MET A 286 -2.99 13.35 2.97
C MET A 286 -2.03 14.52 3.17
N GLN A 287 -1.34 14.95 2.11
CA GLN A 287 -0.31 15.98 2.15
C GLN A 287 -0.87 17.40 2.21
N TYR A 288 -2.02 17.69 1.61
CA TYR A 288 -2.46 19.08 1.40
C TYR A 288 -3.77 19.45 2.07
N ALA A 289 -4.59 18.48 2.47
CA ALA A 289 -5.87 18.82 3.05
C ALA A 289 -5.75 19.37 4.47
N ASN A 290 -6.34 20.56 4.70
CA ASN A 290 -6.44 21.21 6.00
C ASN A 290 -7.75 20.89 6.73
N SER A 291 -8.73 20.35 6.01
CA SER A 291 -10.10 20.09 6.48
C SER A 291 -10.73 18.93 5.72
N ILE A 292 -11.82 18.40 6.24
CA ILE A 292 -12.63 17.39 5.55
C ILE A 292 -13.08 17.91 4.18
N ASP A 293 -13.45 19.19 4.05
CA ASP A 293 -13.88 19.77 2.77
C ASP A 293 -12.75 19.76 1.73
N GLU A 294 -11.54 20.14 2.13
CA GLU A 294 -10.39 20.14 1.22
C GLU A 294 -9.99 18.71 0.82
N TYR A 295 -10.06 17.74 1.76
CA TYR A 295 -9.87 16.33 1.45
C TYR A 295 -10.84 15.86 0.36
N VAL A 296 -12.14 16.11 0.54
CA VAL A 296 -13.19 15.77 -0.42
C VAL A 296 -12.93 16.41 -1.78
N GLN A 297 -12.57 17.70 -1.82
CA GLN A 297 -12.29 18.40 -3.08
C GLN A 297 -11.09 17.80 -3.84
N ILE A 298 -10.02 17.44 -3.11
CA ILE A 298 -8.84 16.83 -3.72
C ILE A 298 -9.18 15.45 -4.29
N MET A 299 -9.95 14.64 -3.57
CA MET A 299 -10.35 13.31 -4.01
C MET A 299 -11.31 13.34 -5.21
N LEU A 300 -12.14 14.38 -5.32
CA LEU A 300 -13.04 14.59 -6.47
C LEU A 300 -12.29 15.08 -7.73
N ASP A 301 -11.14 15.75 -7.57
CA ASP A 301 -10.42 16.38 -8.68
C ASP A 301 -9.87 15.33 -9.66
N GLY A 302 -10.55 15.16 -10.79
CA GLY A 302 -10.15 14.22 -11.82
C GLY A 302 -10.34 12.74 -11.42
N ASN A 303 -11.26 12.44 -10.52
CA ASN A 303 -11.54 11.07 -10.08
C ASN A 303 -11.70 10.10 -11.26
N ASN A 304 -10.87 9.03 -11.28
CA ASN A 304 -10.90 8.00 -12.31
C ASN A 304 -11.81 6.80 -11.98
N GLY A 305 -12.36 6.74 -10.75
CA GLY A 305 -13.17 5.63 -10.25
C GLY A 305 -12.38 4.37 -9.90
N GLY A 306 -11.05 4.37 -10.13
CA GLY A 306 -10.18 3.31 -9.64
C GLY A 306 -10.12 3.34 -8.12
N TYR A 307 -10.15 2.16 -7.49
CA TYR A 307 -10.20 1.98 -6.05
C TYR A 307 -11.29 2.85 -5.39
N ALA A 308 -12.55 2.62 -5.81
CA ALA A 308 -13.70 3.35 -5.28
C ALA A 308 -13.96 3.00 -3.82
N ASN A 309 -13.94 3.99 -2.95
CA ASN A 309 -13.92 3.82 -1.50
C ASN A 309 -14.99 4.62 -0.78
N ASP A 310 -15.17 4.23 0.47
CA ASP A 310 -15.94 4.90 1.50
C ASP A 310 -14.95 5.39 2.57
N TRP A 311 -14.50 6.65 2.46
CA TRP A 311 -13.53 7.25 3.40
C TRP A 311 -14.20 7.62 4.70
N LEU A 312 -13.62 7.21 5.82
CA LEU A 312 -13.94 7.66 7.16
C LEU A 312 -12.94 8.72 7.58
N LEU A 313 -13.42 9.94 7.72
CA LEU A 313 -12.61 11.12 7.97
C LEU A 313 -12.93 11.71 9.34
N ALA A 314 -11.93 12.30 9.97
CA ALA A 314 -12.12 13.03 11.21
C ALA A 314 -11.21 14.27 11.26
N ASP A 315 -11.76 15.36 11.74
CA ASP A 315 -11.02 16.60 12.02
C ASP A 315 -10.92 16.83 13.54
N ARG A 316 -9.73 16.62 14.06
CA ARG A 316 -9.44 16.82 15.50
C ARG A 316 -9.71 18.24 15.98
N LYS A 317 -9.58 19.25 15.10
CA LYS A 317 -9.75 20.67 15.48
C LYS A 317 -11.20 21.03 15.73
N THR A 318 -12.11 20.46 14.94
CA THR A 318 -13.55 20.73 15.02
C THR A 318 -14.31 19.68 15.84
N GLY A 319 -13.75 18.49 16.03
CA GLY A 319 -14.44 17.33 16.59
C GLY A 319 -15.39 16.64 15.62
N GLU A 320 -15.43 17.10 14.36
CA GLU A 320 -16.30 16.57 13.32
C GLU A 320 -15.74 15.26 12.75
N ILE A 321 -16.64 14.32 12.50
CA ILE A 321 -16.35 13.11 11.73
C ILE A 321 -17.23 13.07 10.47
N ALA A 322 -16.72 12.43 9.42
CA ALA A 322 -17.45 12.29 8.17
C ALA A 322 -17.27 10.89 7.56
N GLN A 323 -18.27 10.48 6.81
CA GLN A 323 -18.21 9.37 5.86
C GLN A 323 -18.34 9.98 4.47
N PHE A 324 -17.31 9.79 3.64
CA PHE A 324 -17.24 10.26 2.27
C PHE A 324 -17.22 9.07 1.32
N GLU A 325 -18.35 8.76 0.72
CA GLU A 325 -18.50 7.72 -0.28
C GLU A 325 -18.26 8.29 -1.67
N LEU A 326 -17.34 7.70 -2.42
CA LEU A 326 -16.94 8.17 -3.73
C LEU A 326 -16.95 7.03 -4.76
N GLY A 327 -17.98 7.00 -5.61
CA GLY A 327 -18.00 6.27 -6.86
C GLY A 327 -17.36 7.08 -7.99
N LEU A 328 -17.54 6.65 -9.23
CA LEU A 328 -17.06 7.39 -10.41
C LEU A 328 -17.99 8.56 -10.74
N LYS A 329 -19.32 8.36 -10.68
CA LYS A 329 -20.34 9.32 -11.08
C LYS A 329 -21.06 9.94 -9.91
N HIS A 330 -21.27 9.16 -8.87
CA HIS A 330 -22.01 9.55 -7.68
C HIS A 330 -21.08 9.59 -6.48
N TRP A 331 -21.34 10.54 -5.61
CA TRP A 331 -20.61 10.68 -4.36
C TRP A 331 -21.49 11.35 -3.31
N LYS A 332 -21.15 11.12 -2.02
CA LYS A 332 -21.86 11.76 -0.92
C LYS A 332 -21.00 11.89 0.33
N VAL A 333 -21.27 12.93 1.11
CA VAL A 333 -20.64 13.12 2.43
C VAL A 333 -21.72 13.21 3.49
N TRP A 334 -21.63 12.36 4.51
CA TRP A 334 -22.39 12.47 5.75
C TRP A 334 -21.45 12.97 6.85
N ARG A 335 -21.96 13.81 7.75
CA ARG A 335 -21.15 14.46 8.80
C ARG A 335 -21.86 14.49 10.12
N THR A 336 -21.13 14.43 11.23
CA THR A 336 -21.67 14.61 12.57
C THR A 336 -20.62 15.08 13.57
N LEU A 337 -21.07 15.72 14.65
CA LEU A 337 -20.28 16.05 15.85
C LEU A 337 -20.63 15.11 17.02
N ASP A 338 -21.64 14.24 16.86
CA ASP A 338 -22.06 13.27 17.87
C ASP A 338 -22.64 12.03 17.18
N GLY A 339 -21.87 10.96 17.11
CA GLY A 339 -22.26 9.75 16.40
C GLY A 339 -21.08 8.89 15.97
N TYR A 340 -21.34 8.07 14.96
CA TYR A 340 -20.33 7.21 14.35
C TYR A 340 -20.63 6.94 12.88
N PHE A 341 -19.59 6.53 12.15
CA PHE A 341 -19.69 5.91 10.85
C PHE A 341 -18.88 4.61 10.86
N VAL A 342 -19.33 3.64 10.07
CA VAL A 342 -18.69 2.33 9.94
C VAL A 342 -18.49 1.99 8.47
N GLY A 343 -17.35 1.38 8.16
CA GLY A 343 -17.01 0.86 6.86
C GLY A 343 -16.86 -0.67 6.93
N SER A 344 -17.48 -1.35 5.97
CA SER A 344 -17.42 -2.80 5.81
C SER A 344 -17.57 -3.22 4.35
N ASN A 345 -17.11 -2.37 3.44
CA ASN A 345 -17.15 -2.60 1.98
C ASN A 345 -18.56 -2.61 1.35
N TRP A 346 -19.48 -1.85 1.88
CA TRP A 346 -20.82 -1.69 1.28
C TRP A 346 -21.07 -0.23 0.93
N ALA A 347 -21.75 0.03 -0.19
CA ALA A 347 -22.14 1.38 -0.54
C ALA A 347 -23.40 1.79 0.24
N ARG A 348 -23.33 2.93 0.91
CA ARG A 348 -24.44 3.50 1.68
C ARG A 348 -25.37 4.36 0.83
N ASP A 349 -24.83 5.06 -0.17
CA ASP A 349 -25.63 5.89 -1.06
C ASP A 349 -26.42 5.02 -2.05
N PRO A 350 -27.77 5.16 -2.11
CA PRO A 350 -28.58 4.35 -3.01
C PRO A 350 -28.27 4.55 -4.50
N GLN A 351 -27.69 5.70 -4.90
CA GLN A 351 -27.34 5.94 -6.29
C GLN A 351 -26.03 5.24 -6.65
N VAL A 352 -25.00 5.30 -5.78
CA VAL A 352 -23.77 4.52 -5.93
C VAL A 352 -24.11 3.04 -6.00
N LEU A 353 -24.87 2.55 -5.01
CA LEU A 353 -25.29 1.14 -4.93
C LEU A 353 -25.99 0.67 -6.20
N LYS A 354 -26.95 1.44 -6.71
CA LYS A 354 -27.78 1.07 -7.85
C LYS A 354 -27.07 1.19 -9.19
N ASP A 355 -26.34 2.29 -9.39
CA ASP A 355 -25.86 2.69 -10.71
C ASP A 355 -24.42 2.26 -10.96
N GLU A 356 -23.64 2.01 -9.89
CA GLU A 356 -22.20 1.78 -9.98
C GLU A 356 -21.73 0.46 -9.34
N THR A 357 -22.62 -0.31 -8.72
CA THR A 357 -22.25 -1.63 -8.16
C THR A 357 -23.18 -2.74 -8.65
N ASP A 358 -22.78 -3.99 -8.44
CA ASP A 358 -23.66 -5.18 -8.52
C ASP A 358 -23.81 -5.87 -7.17
N PHE A 359 -23.46 -5.19 -6.09
CA PHE A 359 -23.57 -5.70 -4.74
C PHE A 359 -25.05 -5.84 -4.32
N ASP A 360 -25.42 -7.05 -3.87
CA ASP A 360 -26.74 -7.28 -3.27
C ASP A 360 -26.74 -6.90 -1.79
N SER A 361 -27.22 -5.70 -1.51
CA SER A 361 -27.34 -5.18 -0.14
C SER A 361 -28.36 -5.93 0.73
N ASN A 362 -29.17 -6.85 0.17
CA ASN A 362 -30.13 -7.68 0.91
C ASN A 362 -29.55 -9.03 1.30
N ASP A 363 -28.42 -9.44 0.74
CA ASP A 363 -27.75 -10.69 1.14
C ASP A 363 -27.06 -10.55 2.50
N MET A 364 -27.81 -10.81 3.57
CA MET A 364 -27.30 -10.74 4.95
C MET A 364 -26.23 -11.79 5.26
N SER A 365 -26.05 -12.81 4.41
CA SER A 365 -24.98 -13.79 4.53
C SER A 365 -23.65 -13.31 3.95
N SER A 366 -23.64 -12.18 3.23
CA SER A 366 -22.43 -11.61 2.67
C SER A 366 -21.52 -11.01 3.74
N SER A 367 -20.22 -11.08 3.52
CA SER A 367 -19.21 -10.51 4.42
C SER A 367 -19.46 -9.02 4.73
N PRO A 368 -19.71 -8.13 3.74
CA PRO A 368 -19.96 -6.72 4.01
C PRO A 368 -21.15 -6.50 4.94
N ASN A 369 -22.28 -7.18 4.71
CA ASN A 369 -23.47 -7.00 5.54
C ASN A 369 -23.31 -7.59 6.95
N ALA A 370 -22.72 -8.78 7.09
CA ALA A 370 -22.50 -9.40 8.40
C ALA A 370 -21.59 -8.52 9.28
N ARG A 371 -20.49 -8.00 8.72
CA ARG A 371 -19.57 -7.09 9.43
C ARG A 371 -20.20 -5.74 9.75
N ARG A 372 -21.04 -5.20 8.85
CA ARG A 372 -21.80 -3.97 9.13
C ARG A 372 -22.70 -4.14 10.35
N VAL A 373 -23.47 -5.24 10.40
CA VAL A 373 -24.32 -5.55 11.55
C VAL A 373 -23.50 -5.66 12.84
N ARG A 374 -22.32 -6.32 12.77
CA ARG A 374 -21.44 -6.43 13.94
C ARG A 374 -20.96 -5.06 14.42
N TRP A 375 -20.54 -4.19 13.52
CA TRP A 375 -20.18 -2.82 13.89
C TRP A 375 -21.33 -2.07 14.58
N GLU A 376 -22.55 -2.14 14.06
CA GLU A 376 -23.72 -1.51 14.65
C GLU A 376 -24.01 -2.04 16.06
N GLU A 377 -23.90 -3.37 16.27
CA GLU A 377 -24.04 -4.00 17.60
C GLU A 377 -22.97 -3.48 18.59
N LEU A 378 -21.70 -3.42 18.18
CA LEU A 378 -20.61 -2.94 19.02
C LEU A 378 -20.77 -1.45 19.36
N MET A 379 -21.14 -0.62 18.40
CA MET A 379 -21.39 0.80 18.62
C MET A 379 -22.54 1.02 19.61
N ALA A 380 -23.60 0.24 19.52
CA ALA A 380 -24.71 0.31 20.47
C ALA A 380 -24.34 -0.21 21.86
N GLN A 381 -23.67 -1.36 21.94
CA GLN A 381 -23.29 -2.02 23.19
C GLN A 381 -22.28 -1.20 24.01
N TYR A 382 -21.35 -0.54 23.33
CA TYR A 382 -20.22 0.17 23.98
C TYR A 382 -20.36 1.70 23.92
N LYS A 383 -21.56 2.22 23.60
CA LYS A 383 -21.81 3.66 23.58
C LYS A 383 -21.32 4.34 24.87
N GLY A 384 -20.58 5.44 24.72
CA GLY A 384 -19.99 6.22 25.82
C GLY A 384 -18.73 5.62 26.44
N ARG A 385 -18.22 4.52 25.90
CA ARG A 385 -17.03 3.82 26.45
C ARG A 385 -15.92 3.59 25.44
N ILE A 386 -16.17 3.90 24.16
CA ILE A 386 -15.24 3.61 23.08
C ILE A 386 -13.97 4.45 23.26
N ASP A 387 -12.84 3.78 23.37
CA ASP A 387 -11.49 4.32 23.37
C ASP A 387 -10.58 3.45 22.49
N VAL A 388 -9.31 3.82 22.33
CA VAL A 388 -8.36 3.08 21.49
C VAL A 388 -8.22 1.62 21.94
N LYS A 389 -8.29 1.32 23.23
CA LYS A 389 -8.18 -0.06 23.74
C LYS A 389 -9.39 -0.92 23.39
N LEU A 390 -10.58 -0.35 23.40
CA LEU A 390 -11.76 -1.04 22.89
C LEU A 390 -11.70 -1.18 21.36
N ALA A 391 -11.19 -0.18 20.66
CA ALA A 391 -10.98 -0.27 19.21
C ALA A 391 -10.04 -1.43 18.84
N GLU A 392 -8.91 -1.60 19.54
CA GLU A 392 -8.02 -2.76 19.36
C GLU A 392 -8.75 -4.10 19.54
N GLN A 393 -9.67 -4.18 20.53
CA GLN A 393 -10.48 -5.39 20.78
C GLN A 393 -11.50 -5.62 19.66
N PHE A 394 -12.19 -4.58 19.20
CA PHE A 394 -13.16 -4.68 18.11
C PHE A 394 -12.50 -5.17 16.81
N LEU A 395 -11.30 -4.70 16.54
CA LEU A 395 -10.56 -5.12 15.35
C LEU A 395 -10.17 -6.62 15.41
N GLY A 396 -10.09 -7.22 16.59
CA GLY A 396 -9.85 -8.64 16.81
C GLY A 396 -11.11 -9.50 16.98
N ASP A 397 -12.31 -8.95 16.73
CA ASP A 397 -13.59 -9.60 16.97
C ASP A 397 -13.89 -10.71 15.93
N HIS A 398 -14.36 -11.87 16.43
CA HIS A 398 -14.69 -13.05 15.62
C HIS A 398 -16.17 -13.45 15.71
N PHE A 399 -17.05 -12.55 16.17
CA PHE A 399 -18.46 -12.89 16.22
C PHE A 399 -19.11 -12.77 14.84
N ASP A 400 -19.53 -13.90 14.29
CA ASP A 400 -20.31 -13.99 13.05
C ASP A 400 -21.78 -13.69 13.35
N THR A 401 -22.27 -12.54 12.91
CA THR A 401 -23.65 -12.10 13.17
C THR A 401 -24.69 -12.88 12.36
N PHE A 402 -24.31 -13.47 11.24
CA PHE A 402 -25.20 -14.30 10.44
C PHE A 402 -25.42 -15.68 11.07
N GLU A 403 -24.34 -16.37 11.45
CA GLU A 403 -24.39 -17.66 12.12
C GLU A 403 -24.64 -17.56 13.64
N LYS A 404 -24.54 -16.35 14.21
CA LYS A 404 -24.70 -16.05 15.64
C LYS A 404 -23.78 -16.87 16.54
N LYS A 405 -22.50 -16.94 16.18
CA LYS A 405 -21.47 -17.68 16.91
C LYS A 405 -20.10 -17.00 16.81
N GLU A 406 -19.22 -17.32 17.76
CA GLU A 406 -17.79 -17.04 17.64
C GLU A 406 -17.18 -18.01 16.62
N ASP A 407 -16.66 -17.47 15.49
CA ASP A 407 -16.10 -18.30 14.43
C ASP A 407 -15.24 -17.42 13.49
N ALA A 408 -13.93 -17.52 13.59
CA ALA A 408 -13.01 -16.75 12.77
C ALA A 408 -13.13 -17.13 11.30
N ASN A 409 -13.87 -16.34 10.53
CA ASN A 409 -14.17 -16.58 9.11
C ASN A 409 -14.25 -15.27 8.30
N GLU A 410 -14.78 -15.34 7.08
CA GLU A 410 -14.92 -14.21 6.16
C GLU A 410 -15.97 -13.16 6.56
N ARG A 411 -16.83 -13.45 7.55
CA ARG A 411 -17.90 -12.54 8.01
C ARG A 411 -17.59 -11.82 9.33
N THR A 412 -16.38 -11.99 9.85
CA THR A 412 -16.00 -11.39 11.13
C THR A 412 -15.10 -10.16 10.93
N LEU A 413 -15.02 -9.25 11.90
CA LEU A 413 -14.23 -8.02 11.78
C LEU A 413 -12.74 -8.31 11.66
N CYS A 414 -12.21 -9.26 12.44
CA CYS A 414 -10.92 -9.87 12.19
C CYS A 414 -11.13 -11.04 11.21
N GLY A 415 -11.12 -10.74 9.94
CA GLY A 415 -11.43 -11.72 8.91
C GLY A 415 -10.34 -12.76 8.71
N HIS A 416 -10.79 -14.00 8.57
CA HIS A 416 -9.97 -15.19 8.35
C HIS A 416 -10.56 -15.99 7.18
N VAL A 417 -10.32 -15.51 5.95
CA VAL A 417 -10.86 -16.15 4.74
C VAL A 417 -10.21 -17.51 4.53
N GLU A 418 -8.98 -17.67 4.96
CA GLU A 418 -8.23 -18.94 4.90
C GLU A 418 -8.88 -20.06 5.73
N ASN A 419 -9.81 -19.73 6.61
CA ASN A 419 -10.62 -20.71 7.36
C ASN A 419 -12.00 -20.94 6.76
N SER A 420 -12.39 -20.14 5.74
CA SER A 420 -13.75 -20.19 5.21
C SER A 420 -13.90 -21.19 4.05
N PRO A 421 -14.74 -22.22 4.20
CA PRO A 421 -15.06 -23.13 3.09
C PRO A 421 -15.92 -22.47 2.01
N ARG A 422 -16.39 -21.24 2.22
CA ARG A 422 -17.17 -20.45 1.25
C ARG A 422 -16.30 -19.50 0.44
N GLY A 423 -15.08 -19.16 0.93
CA GLY A 423 -14.37 -18.00 0.45
C GLY A 423 -15.16 -16.72 0.69
N VAL A 424 -15.03 -15.73 -0.16
CA VAL A 424 -15.85 -14.50 -0.12
C VAL A 424 -16.58 -14.34 -1.46
N PRO A 425 -17.79 -14.89 -1.61
CA PRO A 425 -18.49 -14.94 -2.89
C PRO A 425 -18.71 -13.57 -3.54
N VAL A 426 -18.94 -12.52 -2.76
CA VAL A 426 -19.15 -11.16 -3.27
C VAL A 426 -17.90 -10.58 -3.95
N TRP A 427 -16.73 -11.12 -3.64
CA TRP A 427 -15.44 -10.74 -4.24
C TRP A 427 -14.86 -11.83 -5.12
N GLU A 428 -15.63 -12.92 -5.30
CA GLU A 428 -15.20 -14.08 -6.07
C GLU A 428 -13.94 -14.76 -5.52
N ASP A 429 -13.61 -14.48 -4.25
CA ASP A 429 -12.51 -15.12 -3.54
C ASP A 429 -12.84 -16.58 -3.30
N PRO A 430 -11.98 -17.52 -3.74
CA PRO A 430 -12.31 -18.95 -3.66
C PRO A 430 -12.31 -19.45 -2.20
N PRO A 431 -12.93 -20.62 -1.96
CA PRO A 431 -12.84 -21.28 -0.67
C PRO A 431 -11.41 -21.35 -0.15
N TYR A 432 -11.25 -21.03 1.15
CA TYR A 432 -9.96 -21.06 1.83
C TYR A 432 -8.89 -20.13 1.24
N SER A 433 -9.26 -19.06 0.53
CA SER A 433 -8.29 -18.10 0.02
C SER A 433 -7.37 -17.58 1.13
N PRO A 434 -6.04 -17.54 0.94
CA PRO A 434 -5.14 -16.96 1.93
C PRO A 434 -5.25 -15.44 1.93
N SER A 435 -6.32 -14.95 2.54
CA SER A 435 -6.70 -13.54 2.61
C SER A 435 -7.46 -13.25 3.91
N GLY A 436 -7.65 -11.97 4.21
CA GLY A 436 -8.35 -11.49 5.39
C GLY A 436 -7.67 -10.30 6.04
N ALA A 437 -7.91 -10.08 7.34
CA ALA A 437 -7.30 -9.00 8.08
C ALA A 437 -5.80 -9.26 8.30
N VAL A 438 -4.95 -8.43 7.69
CA VAL A 438 -3.48 -8.59 7.71
C VAL A 438 -2.79 -7.62 8.67
N GLN A 439 -3.51 -6.62 9.14
CA GLN A 439 -3.07 -5.66 10.16
C GLN A 439 -4.24 -4.86 10.72
N GLY A 440 -4.06 -4.32 11.93
CA GLY A 440 -5.00 -3.39 12.55
C GLY A 440 -4.33 -2.10 12.97
N LYS A 441 -5.08 -0.97 12.93
CA LYS A 441 -4.61 0.37 13.33
C LYS A 441 -5.70 1.10 14.09
N ALA A 442 -5.30 1.91 15.08
CA ALA A 442 -6.23 2.73 15.84
C ALA A 442 -5.56 4.00 16.37
N THR A 443 -6.31 5.11 16.36
CA THR A 443 -5.90 6.36 16.98
C THR A 443 -7.10 7.10 17.58
N ASP A 444 -6.81 8.13 18.37
CA ASP A 444 -7.79 9.07 18.90
C ASP A 444 -7.32 10.53 18.77
N SER A 445 -8.17 11.49 19.13
CA SER A 445 -7.83 12.91 19.07
C SER A 445 -6.58 13.29 19.87
N SER A 446 -6.30 12.61 20.99
CA SER A 446 -5.13 12.86 21.85
C SER A 446 -3.85 12.36 21.19
N LEU A 447 -3.88 11.15 20.65
CA LEU A 447 -2.75 10.57 19.92
C LEU A 447 -2.49 11.34 18.62
N ALA A 448 -3.55 11.68 17.87
CA ALA A 448 -3.47 12.46 16.64
C ALA A 448 -2.89 13.88 16.86
N ALA A 449 -2.99 14.44 18.08
CA ALA A 449 -2.34 15.70 18.42
C ALA A 449 -0.80 15.66 18.27
N SER A 450 -0.22 14.48 18.40
CA SER A 450 1.20 14.20 18.17
C SER A 450 1.42 13.30 16.96
N MET A 451 0.47 13.28 16.03
CA MET A 451 0.49 12.41 14.83
C MET A 451 0.83 10.96 15.17
N SER A 452 0.17 10.40 16.18
CA SER A 452 0.47 9.06 16.70
C SER A 452 -0.68 8.11 16.47
N PHE A 453 -0.37 6.82 16.26
CA PHE A 453 -1.36 5.76 16.20
C PHE A 453 -0.77 4.44 16.71
N TYR A 454 -1.64 3.56 17.20
CA TYR A 454 -1.29 2.17 17.44
C TYR A 454 -1.47 1.35 16.17
N ALA A 455 -0.53 0.44 15.92
CA ALA A 455 -0.62 -0.54 14.84
C ALA A 455 -0.20 -1.93 15.31
N ARG A 456 -0.84 -2.95 14.76
CA ARG A 456 -0.51 -4.36 14.94
C ARG A 456 -0.34 -5.02 13.59
N ARG A 457 0.82 -5.64 13.34
CA ARG A 457 1.06 -6.46 12.16
C ARG A 457 0.48 -7.85 12.36
N GLY A 458 0.03 -8.48 11.25
CA GLY A 458 -0.64 -9.78 11.27
C GLY A 458 -2.09 -9.65 11.69
N HIS A 459 -2.76 -10.77 11.87
CA HIS A 459 -4.17 -10.73 12.26
C HIS A 459 -4.36 -9.94 13.57
N PRO A 460 -5.28 -8.97 13.61
CA PRO A 460 -5.52 -8.13 14.78
C PRO A 460 -5.87 -8.90 16.05
N CYS A 461 -6.42 -10.09 15.92
CA CYS A 461 -6.69 -11.01 17.04
C CYS A 461 -5.42 -11.62 17.68
N GLY A 462 -4.30 -11.64 16.94
CA GLY A 462 -3.03 -12.20 17.40
C GLY A 462 -2.72 -13.62 16.90
N THR A 463 -3.51 -14.15 15.99
CA THR A 463 -3.23 -15.46 15.38
C THR A 463 -2.16 -15.34 14.30
N ASP A 464 -1.25 -16.28 14.26
CA ASP A 464 -0.22 -16.38 13.21
C ASP A 464 -0.76 -17.12 11.98
N PHE A 465 -0.32 -16.73 10.80
CA PHE A 465 -0.46 -17.48 9.56
C PHE A 465 0.87 -18.14 9.21
N VAL A 466 0.86 -19.46 8.96
CA VAL A 466 2.04 -20.25 8.59
C VAL A 466 1.87 -20.77 7.16
N ALA A 467 2.65 -20.22 6.24
CA ALA A 467 2.51 -20.48 4.80
C ALA A 467 2.69 -21.95 4.43
N ALA A 468 3.66 -22.66 5.04
CA ALA A 468 3.91 -24.07 4.76
C ALA A 468 2.71 -24.95 5.17
N ASP A 469 2.20 -24.76 6.40
CA ASP A 469 1.05 -25.51 6.92
C ASP A 469 -0.22 -25.25 6.12
N PHE A 470 -0.37 -24.03 5.62
CA PHE A 470 -1.48 -23.63 4.77
C PHE A 470 -1.40 -24.34 3.40
N LEU A 471 -0.26 -24.26 2.71
CA LEU A 471 -0.09 -24.85 1.37
C LEU A 471 -0.16 -26.38 1.39
N ASP A 472 0.27 -27.03 2.48
CA ASP A 472 0.12 -28.48 2.64
C ASP A 472 -1.35 -28.91 2.68
N LYS A 473 -2.26 -28.06 3.19
CA LYS A 473 -3.71 -28.31 3.25
C LYS A 473 -4.44 -27.85 1.99
N HIS A 474 -3.92 -26.82 1.32
CA HIS A 474 -4.56 -26.11 0.22
C HIS A 474 -3.62 -26.00 -1.01
N PRO A 475 -3.30 -27.15 -1.67
CA PRO A 475 -2.38 -27.17 -2.81
C PRO A 475 -2.91 -26.42 -4.05
N GLU A 476 -4.20 -26.08 -4.10
CA GLU A 476 -4.78 -25.20 -5.12
C GLU A 476 -4.15 -23.80 -5.14
N PHE A 477 -3.50 -23.39 -4.05
CA PHE A 477 -2.77 -22.13 -3.93
C PHE A 477 -1.25 -22.27 -4.11
N ASP A 478 -0.74 -23.42 -4.56
CA ASP A 478 0.70 -23.67 -4.78
C ASP A 478 1.35 -22.65 -5.74
N TRP A 479 0.56 -21.99 -6.57
CA TRP A 479 1.06 -20.90 -7.42
C TRP A 479 1.62 -19.72 -6.62
N GLN A 480 1.21 -19.55 -5.36
CA GLN A 480 1.72 -18.49 -4.46
C GLN A 480 3.02 -18.89 -3.76
N LYS A 481 3.41 -20.15 -3.79
CA LYS A 481 4.58 -20.70 -3.09
C LYS A 481 5.89 -19.92 -3.30
N PRO A 482 6.16 -19.30 -4.47
CA PRO A 482 7.36 -18.50 -4.65
C PRO A 482 7.43 -17.23 -3.81
N ALA A 483 6.29 -16.72 -3.32
CA ALA A 483 6.20 -15.42 -2.65
C ALA A 483 5.33 -15.43 -1.38
N LEU A 484 4.49 -16.45 -1.14
CA LEU A 484 3.72 -16.57 0.10
C LEU A 484 4.65 -16.81 1.28
N SER A 485 4.54 -16.00 2.30
CA SER A 485 5.38 -16.07 3.50
C SER A 485 4.54 -16.11 4.78
N ASP A 486 5.16 -16.54 5.86
CA ASP A 486 4.56 -16.48 7.19
C ASP A 486 4.18 -15.05 7.55
N MET A 487 3.02 -14.89 8.17
CA MET A 487 2.57 -13.63 8.74
C MET A 487 2.34 -13.83 10.24
N LYS A 488 3.36 -13.46 11.03
CA LYS A 488 3.27 -13.51 12.49
C LYS A 488 2.59 -12.27 13.02
N ALA A 489 1.67 -12.46 13.96
CA ALA A 489 1.02 -11.35 14.65
C ALA A 489 1.98 -10.71 15.65
N GLY A 490 2.20 -9.39 15.50
CA GLY A 490 2.97 -8.58 16.44
C GLY A 490 2.15 -8.10 17.64
N PRO A 491 2.76 -7.39 18.59
CA PRO A 491 2.03 -6.62 19.59
C PRO A 491 1.40 -5.36 18.97
N TRP A 492 0.44 -4.75 19.69
CA TRP A 492 0.02 -3.39 19.42
C TRP A 492 1.14 -2.42 19.82
N SER A 493 1.69 -1.70 18.86
CA SER A 493 2.82 -0.79 19.04
C SER A 493 2.45 0.64 18.68
N LEU A 494 2.89 1.59 19.50
CA LEU A 494 2.67 3.02 19.26
C LEU A 494 3.71 3.54 18.28
N PHE A 495 3.25 4.16 17.19
CA PHE A 495 4.07 4.90 16.25
C PHE A 495 3.74 6.39 16.32
N LYS A 496 4.77 7.21 16.18
CA LYS A 496 4.71 8.67 16.13
C LYS A 496 5.92 9.19 15.38
N PRO A 497 5.89 10.43 14.89
CA PRO A 497 7.11 11.07 14.40
C PRO A 497 8.23 10.92 15.42
N ALA A 498 9.36 10.36 15.00
CA ALA A 498 10.49 10.14 15.87
C ALA A 498 11.37 11.40 15.88
N ASP A 499 11.77 11.86 17.08
CA ASP A 499 12.84 12.83 17.18
C ASP A 499 14.11 12.22 16.58
N LYS A 500 14.87 13.01 15.82
CA LYS A 500 16.18 12.59 15.31
C LYS A 500 17.01 12.13 16.50
N GLN A 501 17.36 10.82 16.53
CA GLN A 501 18.30 10.29 17.50
C GLN A 501 19.69 10.80 17.22
#